data_4f4c61cd327147656f08d86f9181aba2
#
_entry.id   4f4c61cd327147656f08d86f9181aba2
#
_cell.length_a   1.000
_cell.length_b   1.000
_cell.length_c   1.000
_cell.angle_alpha   90.00
_cell.angle_beta   90.00
_cell.angle_gamma   90.00
#
_symmetry.space_group_name_H-M   'P 1'
#
loop_
_entity.id
_entity.type
_entity.pdbx_description
1 polymer ?
#
loop_
_entity_poly.entity_id
_entity_poly.type
_entity_poly.pdbx_seq_one_letter_code
_entity_poly.pdbx_strand_id
1 'polypeptide(L)'
;MGRTAVTALLVFLLAGMAASPLWQPSQAPPTALQENLPMATSSNLVMSFSNGPSSGDSITGQYQLTFSLSGDANVSSILIEASDDGTLWTTVNNLTSVPWLTYFDTTAYTNGSYTLRATAWDDDVNESVVVTSDTFTIANQIPLITIFTALNSEAGSGDSASDRAWFGIDADEAIAFRWGASDDDLTYATLTNVPGPGAPSNDGPTSLNYGWDWSSGAMSEGTYNPKLTVHDDSGLSATETMFIGIDRTGPTLSGLTVGSGTTWQNSGSITISGLISAADDGQGSGVASCQYSTDGTAWTTVTTDAASFEFTEGNHTVQFRSVDRVGNVGPASDVVIRIDQTSPEPSGWIVDELTTSRVGPANVSFNAQDDGSGIDLTASYMQYGFDTNGVGQTPDLSGRWLNFGVTGLDATVALSNWATKSRQHLMLRAVVVDQAGNQYSSSPSSFQILPGLDLSWNSTQTNLDRLIVRPGENSGNVTITSVLESNQDYGGSIVVRLESAPADRTSAVSWTVMEARTLPSGTLSDSTETLIWNYTVPQTGQYDLRLVIDYLNVIDEYDEGNNNNHLVVTGASIGSPGLVPSFAPSIIIILLVGVALGFLQRRTRV
;
A
#
# COMPACT_ATOMS: atom_id res chain seq x y z
N MET A 1 15.24 -15.51 -5.55
CA MET A 1 16.20 -16.04 -4.55
C MET A 1 15.47 -16.18 -3.22
N GLY A 2 15.54 -17.41 -2.62
CA GLY A 2 15.17 -17.70 -1.22
C GLY A 2 13.69 -17.99 -0.97
N ARG A 3 13.26 -19.08 -1.26
CA ARG A 3 12.71 -20.28 -0.60
C ARG A 3 12.76 -20.26 0.93
N THR A 4 11.60 -20.46 1.56
CA THR A 4 11.48 -21.41 2.68
C THR A 4 10.04 -21.89 2.78
N ALA A 5 9.85 -23.16 2.40
CA ALA A 5 8.70 -23.95 2.73
C ALA A 5 8.87 -24.46 4.17
N VAL A 6 7.86 -24.32 5.00
CA VAL A 6 7.77 -24.98 6.29
C VAL A 6 6.73 -26.08 6.17
N THR A 7 7.22 -27.29 6.07
CA THR A 7 6.42 -28.52 6.16
C THR A 7 6.24 -28.85 7.64
N ALA A 8 5.03 -28.77 8.15
CA ALA A 8 4.69 -29.28 9.46
C ALA A 8 4.40 -30.77 9.36
N LEU A 9 5.30 -31.57 9.87
CA LEU A 9 5.17 -33.02 10.03
C LEU A 9 4.40 -33.31 11.32
N LEU A 10 3.18 -33.82 11.18
CA LEU A 10 2.40 -34.30 12.32
C LEU A 10 2.71 -35.81 12.51
N VAL A 11 3.52 -36.12 13.49
CA VAL A 11 3.79 -37.50 13.93
C VAL A 11 2.73 -37.86 14.96
N PHE A 12 1.80 -38.76 14.61
CA PHE A 12 1.00 -39.48 15.60
C PHE A 12 1.74 -40.74 16.04
N LEU A 13 2.14 -40.74 17.26
CA LEU A 13 2.72 -41.91 17.93
C LEU A 13 1.58 -42.82 18.42
N LEU A 14 1.39 -43.96 17.75
CA LEU A 14 0.54 -45.04 18.26
C LEU A 14 1.37 -45.88 19.23
N ALA A 15 1.06 -45.80 20.50
CA ALA A 15 1.53 -46.75 21.46
C ALA A 15 0.35 -47.30 22.26
N GLY A 16 0.04 -48.55 22.06
CA GLY A 16 -1.03 -49.21 22.78
C GLY A 16 -1.27 -50.62 22.24
N MET A 17 -0.21 -51.42 22.18
CA MET A 17 -0.38 -52.86 22.07
C MET A 17 -0.87 -53.40 23.42
N ALA A 18 -2.17 -53.65 23.50
CA ALA A 18 -2.68 -54.56 24.51
C ALA A 18 -2.63 -55.97 23.89
N ALA A 19 -1.80 -56.78 24.45
CA ALA A 19 -1.66 -58.19 24.11
C ALA A 19 -2.98 -58.92 24.38
N SER A 20 -3.51 -59.54 23.36
CA SER A 20 -4.57 -60.52 23.51
C SER A 20 -4.01 -61.72 24.26
N PRO A 21 -4.67 -62.25 25.28
CA PRO A 21 -4.25 -63.49 25.88
C PRO A 21 -4.48 -64.65 24.90
N LEU A 22 -3.43 -65.37 24.68
CA LEU A 22 -3.47 -66.63 23.92
C LEU A 22 -4.45 -67.59 24.61
N TRP A 23 -5.39 -68.04 23.82
CA TRP A 23 -6.30 -69.11 24.18
C TRP A 23 -5.50 -70.37 24.38
N GLN A 24 -5.47 -70.92 25.60
CA GLN A 24 -4.99 -72.25 25.84
C GLN A 24 -6.17 -73.22 25.85
N PRO A 25 -6.08 -74.35 25.16
CA PRO A 25 -7.15 -75.34 25.21
C PRO A 25 -7.24 -75.90 26.61
N SER A 26 -8.42 -75.88 27.12
CA SER A 26 -8.78 -76.57 28.39
C SER A 26 -8.39 -78.00 28.33
N GLN A 27 -7.53 -78.42 29.28
CA GLN A 27 -7.30 -79.85 29.55
C GLN A 27 -8.59 -80.45 30.07
N ALA A 28 -8.86 -81.66 29.59
CA ALA A 28 -9.91 -82.50 30.15
C ALA A 28 -9.79 -82.66 31.63
N PRO A 29 -10.84 -82.69 32.39
CA PRO A 29 -10.81 -82.88 33.82
C PRO A 29 -10.26 -84.27 34.17
N PRO A 30 -9.57 -84.38 35.28
CA PRO A 30 -9.08 -85.66 35.76
C PRO A 30 -10.25 -86.59 36.10
N THR A 31 -10.10 -87.86 35.75
CA THR A 31 -11.01 -88.95 36.10
C THR A 31 -11.24 -88.97 37.61
N ALA A 32 -12.39 -88.61 38.06
CA ALA A 32 -12.76 -88.70 39.45
C ALA A 32 -12.96 -90.16 39.88
N LEU A 33 -12.35 -90.53 40.97
CA LEU A 33 -12.66 -91.75 41.68
C LEU A 33 -14.12 -91.81 42.04
N GLN A 34 -14.76 -92.90 41.64
CA GLN A 34 -16.14 -93.19 41.86
C GLN A 34 -16.31 -93.52 43.40
N GLU A 35 -16.71 -92.56 44.20
CA GLU A 35 -17.38 -92.83 45.47
C GLU A 35 -18.86 -93.04 45.18
N ASN A 36 -19.38 -94.17 45.67
CA ASN A 36 -20.77 -94.47 45.63
C ASN A 36 -21.56 -93.47 46.51
N LEU A 37 -22.02 -92.42 45.91
CA LEU A 37 -23.07 -91.56 46.42
C LEU A 37 -24.45 -92.11 45.94
N PRO A 38 -25.52 -91.98 46.77
CA PRO A 38 -26.80 -92.48 46.40
C PRO A 38 -27.21 -91.85 45.01
N MET A 39 -27.81 -92.71 44.20
CA MET A 39 -28.34 -92.24 42.88
C MET A 39 -29.18 -91.04 43.10
N ALA A 40 -28.69 -89.88 42.56
CA ALA A 40 -29.49 -88.70 42.46
C ALA A 40 -30.69 -88.98 41.53
N THR A 41 -31.83 -88.76 42.04
CA THR A 41 -33.05 -88.76 41.20
C THR A 41 -32.91 -87.60 40.17
N SER A 42 -33.41 -87.82 38.93
CA SER A 42 -33.34 -86.86 37.83
C SER A 42 -33.57 -85.42 38.28
N SER A 43 -32.87 -84.49 37.69
CA SER A 43 -32.95 -83.06 37.98
C SER A 43 -34.44 -82.57 37.90
N ASN A 44 -34.90 -81.92 38.97
CA ASN A 44 -36.19 -81.24 38.96
C ASN A 44 -36.05 -79.73 38.62
N LEU A 45 -34.93 -79.35 38.05
CA LEU A 45 -34.63 -78.02 37.65
C LEU A 45 -35.59 -77.56 36.53
N VAL A 46 -36.28 -76.49 36.82
CA VAL A 46 -37.09 -75.77 35.81
C VAL A 46 -36.53 -74.36 35.65
N MET A 47 -36.24 -73.99 34.44
CA MET A 47 -35.76 -72.64 34.08
C MET A 47 -36.76 -71.97 33.10
N SER A 48 -36.95 -70.69 33.25
CA SER A 48 -37.71 -69.86 32.29
C SER A 48 -37.09 -68.48 32.20
N PHE A 49 -37.28 -67.81 31.07
CA PHE A 49 -37.06 -66.39 31.01
C PHE A 49 -38.07 -65.67 31.87
N SER A 50 -37.62 -64.95 32.88
CA SER A 50 -38.50 -64.05 33.64
C SER A 50 -38.59 -62.64 32.97
N ASN A 51 -37.56 -62.33 32.18
CA ASN A 51 -37.58 -61.27 31.21
C ASN A 51 -36.73 -61.76 30.00
N GLY A 52 -37.35 -61.83 28.85
CA GLY A 52 -36.76 -62.26 27.59
C GLY A 52 -37.63 -61.78 26.43
N PRO A 53 -37.12 -61.79 25.23
CA PRO A 53 -37.87 -61.33 24.06
C PRO A 53 -39.03 -62.27 23.75
N SER A 54 -40.17 -61.66 23.36
CA SER A 54 -41.38 -62.33 22.97
C SER A 54 -41.57 -62.35 21.43
N SER A 55 -42.52 -63.17 20.98
CA SER A 55 -42.80 -63.21 19.54
C SER A 55 -43.29 -61.87 18.98
N GLY A 56 -42.58 -61.35 17.96
CA GLY A 56 -42.87 -60.08 17.35
C GLY A 56 -42.16 -58.88 17.99
N ASP A 57 -41.38 -59.09 19.04
CA ASP A 57 -40.59 -57.99 19.59
C ASP A 57 -39.49 -57.59 18.62
N SER A 58 -39.28 -56.26 18.47
CA SER A 58 -38.11 -55.66 17.79
C SER A 58 -37.20 -55.09 18.88
N ILE A 59 -35.99 -55.59 18.98
CA ILE A 59 -35.04 -55.15 20.03
C ILE A 59 -33.78 -54.56 19.42
N THR A 60 -33.27 -53.54 20.12
CA THR A 60 -32.09 -52.79 19.74
C THR A 60 -31.23 -52.47 20.98
N GLY A 61 -29.96 -52.30 20.78
CA GLY A 61 -29.00 -51.93 21.84
C GLY A 61 -28.88 -53.02 22.92
N GLN A 62 -28.97 -52.68 24.17
CA GLN A 62 -28.81 -53.60 25.31
C GLN A 62 -30.17 -54.02 25.88
N TYR A 63 -30.55 -55.28 25.62
CA TYR A 63 -31.79 -55.87 26.12
C TYR A 63 -31.46 -56.69 27.37
N GLN A 64 -32.16 -56.42 28.48
CA GLN A 64 -31.98 -57.13 29.75
C GLN A 64 -32.61 -58.51 29.72
N LEU A 65 -31.83 -59.53 29.96
CA LEU A 65 -32.30 -60.90 30.12
C LEU A 65 -32.25 -61.29 31.61
N THR A 66 -33.35 -61.83 32.10
CA THR A 66 -33.42 -62.40 33.47
C THR A 66 -34.03 -63.78 33.47
N PHE A 67 -33.54 -64.63 34.34
CA PHE A 67 -33.94 -66.00 34.40
C PHE A 67 -34.55 -66.33 35.78
N SER A 68 -35.63 -67.10 35.77
CA SER A 68 -36.24 -67.69 36.96
C SER A 68 -35.92 -69.16 37.02
N LEU A 69 -35.41 -69.61 38.13
CA LEU A 69 -35.08 -70.99 38.40
C LEU A 69 -35.95 -71.53 39.54
N SER A 70 -36.42 -72.77 39.44
CA SER A 70 -37.12 -73.46 40.52
C SER A 70 -36.74 -74.92 40.51
N GLY A 71 -36.90 -75.56 41.67
CA GLY A 71 -36.43 -76.97 41.97
C GLY A 71 -35.32 -77.00 42.99
N ASP A 72 -34.92 -78.17 43.42
CA ASP A 72 -33.86 -78.38 44.40
C ASP A 72 -32.48 -78.59 43.71
N ALA A 73 -32.20 -77.75 42.68
CA ALA A 73 -31.01 -77.86 41.84
C ALA A 73 -29.90 -76.93 42.32
N ASN A 74 -28.67 -77.37 42.21
CA ASN A 74 -27.48 -76.53 42.40
C ASN A 74 -26.92 -76.08 41.08
N VAL A 75 -27.41 -74.95 40.64
CA VAL A 75 -27.06 -74.38 39.33
C VAL A 75 -25.74 -73.65 39.37
N SER A 76 -24.73 -74.16 38.65
CA SER A 76 -23.41 -73.59 38.55
C SER A 76 -23.22 -72.57 37.46
N SER A 77 -23.99 -72.65 36.37
CA SER A 77 -23.91 -71.69 35.27
C SER A 77 -25.18 -71.69 34.41
N ILE A 78 -25.39 -70.56 33.77
CA ILE A 78 -26.38 -70.43 32.69
C ILE A 78 -25.64 -69.90 31.45
N LEU A 79 -25.52 -70.76 30.43
CA LEU A 79 -24.99 -70.35 29.12
C LEU A 79 -26.13 -69.77 28.30
N ILE A 80 -25.98 -68.55 27.81
CA ILE A 80 -26.95 -67.90 26.95
C ILE A 80 -26.33 -67.79 25.54
N GLU A 81 -27.10 -68.14 24.55
CA GLU A 81 -26.67 -68.15 23.17
C GLU A 81 -27.77 -67.57 22.29
N ALA A 82 -27.40 -66.98 21.17
CA ALA A 82 -28.28 -66.43 20.12
C ALA A 82 -28.07 -67.13 18.82
N SER A 83 -29.12 -67.30 18.02
CA SER A 83 -29.06 -67.86 16.67
C SER A 83 -30.08 -67.17 15.78
N ASP A 84 -29.71 -66.95 14.53
CA ASP A 84 -30.55 -66.45 13.43
C ASP A 84 -31.19 -67.58 12.60
N ASP A 85 -30.62 -68.78 12.64
CA ASP A 85 -31.05 -69.93 11.84
C ASP A 85 -31.52 -71.11 12.67
N GLY A 86 -31.45 -71.04 13.99
CA GLY A 86 -31.78 -72.09 14.94
C GLY A 86 -30.77 -73.27 14.95
N THR A 87 -29.71 -73.20 14.17
CA THR A 87 -28.71 -74.29 14.04
C THR A 87 -27.34 -73.89 14.56
N LEU A 88 -26.84 -72.73 14.22
CA LEU A 88 -25.61 -72.17 14.67
C LEU A 88 -25.87 -71.20 15.82
N TRP A 89 -25.27 -71.48 17.00
CA TRP A 89 -25.46 -70.70 18.20
C TRP A 89 -24.23 -69.94 18.58
N THR A 90 -24.36 -68.66 18.80
CA THR A 90 -23.29 -67.75 19.24
C THR A 90 -23.48 -67.41 20.71
N THR A 91 -22.45 -67.62 21.51
CA THR A 91 -22.52 -67.30 22.95
C THR A 91 -22.73 -65.80 23.19
N VAL A 92 -23.82 -65.48 23.89
CA VAL A 92 -24.10 -64.15 24.38
C VAL A 92 -23.38 -63.90 25.70
N ASN A 93 -23.54 -64.82 26.66
CA ASN A 93 -22.91 -64.76 27.96
C ASN A 93 -22.93 -66.12 28.67
N ASN A 94 -22.09 -66.29 29.68
CA ASN A 94 -22.16 -67.42 30.57
C ASN A 94 -22.17 -66.92 32.03
N LEU A 95 -23.35 -67.01 32.65
CA LEU A 95 -23.54 -66.58 34.06
C LEU A 95 -23.07 -67.68 34.98
N THR A 96 -22.21 -67.37 35.94
CA THR A 96 -21.63 -68.33 36.90
C THR A 96 -22.02 -68.08 38.36
N SER A 97 -22.93 -67.10 38.59
CA SER A 97 -23.44 -66.76 39.91
C SER A 97 -24.70 -65.91 39.84
N VAL A 98 -25.48 -65.92 40.90
CA VAL A 98 -26.62 -65.01 41.06
C VAL A 98 -26.17 -63.54 41.17
N PRO A 99 -26.98 -62.57 40.73
CA PRO A 99 -28.27 -62.75 40.11
C PRO A 99 -28.17 -63.31 38.70
N TRP A 100 -29.10 -64.16 38.29
CA TRP A 100 -29.21 -64.71 36.94
C TRP A 100 -29.78 -63.67 36.00
N LEU A 101 -28.91 -62.68 35.66
CA LEU A 101 -29.20 -61.52 34.87
C LEU A 101 -28.01 -61.18 33.98
N THR A 102 -28.28 -60.84 32.70
CA THR A 102 -27.32 -60.31 31.77
C THR A 102 -27.98 -59.31 30.84
N TYR A 103 -27.15 -58.63 30.06
CA TYR A 103 -27.62 -57.81 28.96
C TYR A 103 -27.21 -58.44 27.63
N PHE A 104 -28.18 -58.57 26.75
CA PHE A 104 -27.94 -58.99 25.38
C PHE A 104 -27.67 -57.73 24.56
N ASP A 105 -26.41 -57.56 24.10
CA ASP A 105 -26.04 -56.43 23.27
C ASP A 105 -26.31 -56.78 21.80
N THR A 106 -27.41 -56.31 21.27
CA THR A 106 -27.82 -56.56 19.91
C THR A 106 -26.89 -55.93 18.87
N THR A 107 -26.12 -54.88 19.25
CA THR A 107 -25.25 -54.18 18.31
C THR A 107 -24.11 -55.06 17.77
N ALA A 108 -23.82 -56.17 18.41
CA ALA A 108 -22.88 -57.17 17.93
C ALA A 108 -23.46 -58.14 16.86
N TYR A 109 -24.75 -58.04 16.56
CA TYR A 109 -25.47 -58.91 15.65
C TYR A 109 -26.00 -58.15 14.43
N THR A 110 -26.18 -58.84 13.34
CA THR A 110 -26.85 -58.30 12.15
C THR A 110 -28.34 -58.22 12.36
N ASN A 111 -28.98 -57.25 11.69
CA ASN A 111 -30.44 -57.18 11.70
C ASN A 111 -31.07 -58.47 11.16
N GLY A 112 -32.16 -58.87 11.73
CA GLY A 112 -32.89 -60.10 11.33
C GLY A 112 -33.57 -60.80 12.48
N SER A 113 -34.21 -61.91 12.16
CA SER A 113 -34.89 -62.78 13.16
C SER A 113 -33.91 -63.61 13.93
N TYR A 114 -34.08 -63.60 15.26
CA TYR A 114 -33.24 -64.33 16.19
C TYR A 114 -34.06 -65.10 17.20
N THR A 115 -33.44 -66.12 17.79
CA THR A 115 -33.95 -66.87 18.95
C THR A 115 -32.83 -66.96 19.95
N LEU A 116 -33.13 -66.77 21.24
CA LEU A 116 -32.20 -67.00 22.33
C LEU A 116 -32.44 -68.40 22.90
N ARG A 117 -31.33 -69.04 23.28
CA ARG A 117 -31.32 -70.30 24.03
C ARG A 117 -30.54 -70.07 25.31
N ALA A 118 -31.10 -70.51 26.41
CA ALA A 118 -30.36 -70.53 27.70
C ALA A 118 -30.29 -72.00 28.18
N THR A 119 -29.09 -72.40 28.61
CA THR A 119 -28.82 -73.73 29.13
C THR A 119 -28.28 -73.58 30.55
N ALA A 120 -29.04 -74.10 31.54
CA ALA A 120 -28.62 -74.15 32.93
C ALA A 120 -28.11 -75.53 33.27
N TRP A 121 -26.95 -75.58 33.97
CA TRP A 121 -26.34 -76.79 34.39
C TRP A 121 -26.60 -77.03 35.88
N ASP A 122 -27.13 -78.26 36.21
CA ASP A 122 -27.29 -78.75 37.59
C ASP A 122 -26.13 -79.65 37.97
N ASP A 123 -25.26 -79.16 38.88
CA ASP A 123 -24.05 -79.85 39.24
C ASP A 123 -24.34 -81.05 40.12
N ASP A 124 -25.50 -81.16 40.77
CA ASP A 124 -25.83 -82.25 41.68
C ASP A 124 -26.11 -83.59 40.91
N VAL A 125 -26.67 -83.42 39.68
CA VAL A 125 -27.02 -84.59 38.84
C VAL A 125 -26.28 -84.63 37.52
N ASN A 126 -25.46 -83.61 37.23
CA ASN A 126 -24.76 -83.42 35.96
C ASN A 126 -25.71 -83.42 34.74
N GLU A 127 -26.87 -82.82 34.90
CA GLU A 127 -27.89 -82.60 33.82
C GLU A 127 -28.06 -81.14 33.47
N SER A 128 -28.64 -80.88 32.35
CA SER A 128 -28.90 -79.48 31.88
C SER A 128 -30.36 -79.31 31.49
N VAL A 129 -30.87 -78.11 31.74
CA VAL A 129 -32.19 -77.68 31.26
C VAL A 129 -32.00 -76.54 30.24
N VAL A 130 -32.70 -76.64 29.14
CA VAL A 130 -32.65 -75.68 28.06
C VAL A 130 -34.02 -75.00 27.92
N VAL A 131 -33.99 -73.71 27.80
CA VAL A 131 -35.17 -72.88 27.46
C VAL A 131 -34.83 -72.02 26.24
N THR A 132 -35.75 -71.87 25.34
CA THR A 132 -35.63 -71.00 24.14
C THR A 132 -36.63 -69.85 24.28
N SER A 133 -36.27 -68.70 23.82
CA SER A 133 -37.19 -67.59 23.67
C SER A 133 -38.11 -67.81 22.47
N ASP A 134 -39.15 -66.99 22.35
CA ASP A 134 -39.81 -66.81 21.06
C ASP A 134 -38.85 -66.19 20.04
N THR A 135 -39.21 -66.25 18.79
CA THR A 135 -38.50 -65.57 17.71
C THR A 135 -38.79 -64.09 17.78
N PHE A 136 -37.75 -63.27 17.79
CA PHE A 136 -37.82 -61.82 17.84
C PHE A 136 -36.95 -61.24 16.72
N THR A 137 -37.03 -59.93 16.46
CA THR A 137 -36.24 -59.21 15.46
C THR A 137 -35.15 -58.37 16.15
N ILE A 138 -33.92 -58.44 15.66
CA ILE A 138 -32.87 -57.47 15.95
C ILE A 138 -32.96 -56.38 14.90
N ALA A 139 -33.15 -55.13 15.31
CA ALA A 139 -33.29 -53.97 14.43
C ALA A 139 -32.30 -52.88 14.90
N ASN A 140 -31.03 -53.08 14.59
CA ASN A 140 -29.97 -52.09 14.92
C ASN A 140 -29.67 -51.11 13.80
N GLN A 141 -30.30 -51.27 12.68
CA GLN A 141 -30.13 -50.35 11.57
C GLN A 141 -30.79 -49.03 11.89
N ILE A 142 -30.01 -47.96 11.76
CA ILE A 142 -30.52 -46.62 11.86
C ILE A 142 -31.03 -46.16 10.49
N PRO A 143 -32.06 -45.33 10.45
CA PRO A 143 -32.52 -44.76 9.19
C PRO A 143 -31.41 -44.11 8.42
N LEU A 144 -31.38 -44.26 7.08
CA LEU A 144 -30.49 -43.57 6.20
C LEU A 144 -31.21 -42.39 5.55
N ILE A 145 -30.74 -41.17 5.85
CA ILE A 145 -31.20 -39.98 5.13
C ILE A 145 -30.52 -39.98 3.77
N THR A 146 -31.31 -40.04 2.68
CA THR A 146 -30.85 -40.10 1.31
C THR A 146 -30.78 -38.77 0.61
N ILE A 147 -31.64 -37.85 1.01
CA ILE A 147 -31.74 -36.47 0.53
C ILE A 147 -32.12 -35.56 1.69
N PHE A 148 -31.43 -34.44 1.81
CA PHE A 148 -31.90 -33.30 2.59
C PHE A 148 -31.40 -32.02 1.91
N THR A 149 -32.30 -31.27 1.26
CA THR A 149 -31.98 -30.08 0.47
C THR A 149 -32.94 -28.93 0.75
N ALA A 150 -32.46 -27.71 0.58
CA ALA A 150 -33.29 -26.51 0.54
C ALA A 150 -33.21 -25.89 -0.85
N LEU A 151 -34.34 -25.62 -1.46
CA LEU A 151 -34.47 -25.01 -2.78
C LEU A 151 -35.22 -23.70 -2.65
N ASN A 152 -34.84 -22.70 -3.43
CA ASN A 152 -35.68 -21.52 -3.62
C ASN A 152 -36.88 -21.94 -4.50
N SER A 153 -38.08 -21.54 -4.10
CA SER A 153 -39.29 -21.86 -4.82
C SER A 153 -39.35 -21.27 -6.23
N GLU A 154 -38.58 -20.25 -6.50
CA GLU A 154 -38.56 -19.53 -7.77
C GLU A 154 -37.41 -19.90 -8.72
N ALA A 155 -36.88 -21.04 -8.69
CA ALA A 155 -35.84 -21.48 -9.60
C ALA A 155 -34.40 -21.41 -9.06
N GLY A 156 -34.18 -21.98 -7.96
CA GLY A 156 -32.95 -22.63 -7.62
C GLY A 156 -31.67 -21.89 -7.88
N SER A 157 -31.39 -20.84 -7.21
CA SER A 157 -30.06 -20.24 -7.24
C SER A 157 -29.57 -19.88 -5.86
N GLY A 158 -29.65 -20.86 -4.96
CA GLY A 158 -28.84 -20.76 -3.76
C GLY A 158 -27.41 -21.06 -4.14
N ASP A 159 -26.50 -20.12 -3.96
CA ASP A 159 -25.08 -20.44 -4.08
C ASP A 159 -24.68 -21.21 -2.83
N SER A 160 -24.29 -22.46 -3.01
CA SER A 160 -23.75 -23.25 -1.92
C SER A 160 -22.26 -22.90 -1.72
N ALA A 161 -21.93 -22.05 -0.80
CA ALA A 161 -20.64 -22.18 -0.14
C ALA A 161 -20.64 -23.51 0.59
N SER A 162 -19.62 -24.32 0.49
CA SER A 162 -19.46 -25.76 0.80
C SER A 162 -20.33 -26.40 1.89
N ASP A 163 -21.05 -25.65 2.68
CA ASP A 163 -21.88 -26.10 3.79
C ASP A 163 -23.13 -25.21 4.05
N ARG A 164 -23.36 -24.15 3.25
CA ARG A 164 -24.48 -23.24 3.43
C ARG A 164 -25.06 -22.79 2.09
N ALA A 165 -26.37 -22.89 1.94
CA ALA A 165 -27.12 -22.30 0.85
C ALA A 165 -27.64 -20.93 1.23
N TRP A 166 -27.32 -19.90 0.46
CA TRP A 166 -27.75 -18.53 0.67
C TRP A 166 -28.95 -18.19 -0.22
N PHE A 167 -29.88 -17.42 0.32
CA PHE A 167 -31.10 -16.99 -0.36
C PHE A 167 -31.27 -15.48 -0.20
N GLY A 168 -31.33 -14.78 -1.31
CA GLY A 168 -31.70 -13.38 -1.40
C GLY A 168 -33.17 -13.26 -1.75
N ILE A 169 -34.05 -13.61 -0.80
CA ILE A 169 -35.48 -13.70 -1.06
C ILE A 169 -36.23 -12.46 -0.65
N ASP A 170 -37.09 -12.00 -1.55
CA ASP A 170 -38.04 -10.95 -1.28
C ASP A 170 -39.22 -11.45 -0.40
N ALA A 171 -40.08 -10.52 0.02
CA ALA A 171 -41.12 -10.80 0.99
C ALA A 171 -42.13 -11.91 0.57
N ASP A 172 -42.25 -12.19 -0.71
CA ASP A 172 -43.19 -13.15 -1.28
C ASP A 172 -42.52 -14.47 -1.70
N GLU A 173 -41.21 -14.60 -1.55
CA GLU A 173 -40.50 -15.83 -1.89
C GLU A 173 -40.51 -16.81 -0.70
N ALA A 174 -40.31 -18.09 -1.01
CA ALA A 174 -40.29 -19.16 -0.03
C ALA A 174 -39.07 -20.09 -0.25
N ILE A 175 -38.57 -20.68 0.83
CA ILE A 175 -37.57 -21.74 0.77
C ILE A 175 -38.27 -23.07 0.90
N ALA A 176 -38.14 -23.95 -0.08
CA ALA A 176 -38.65 -25.30 -0.06
C ALA A 176 -37.61 -26.28 0.48
N PHE A 177 -37.96 -27.02 1.53
CA PHE A 177 -37.16 -28.14 2.03
C PHE A 177 -37.65 -29.45 1.43
N ARG A 178 -36.70 -30.28 1.04
CA ARG A 178 -36.95 -31.63 0.53
C ARG A 178 -36.03 -32.63 1.21
N TRP A 179 -36.62 -33.74 1.62
CA TRP A 179 -35.86 -34.83 2.20
C TRP A 179 -36.39 -36.19 1.74
N GLY A 180 -35.53 -37.18 1.82
CA GLY A 180 -35.85 -38.58 1.64
C GLY A 180 -35.05 -39.40 2.63
N ALA A 181 -35.62 -40.50 3.07
CA ALA A 181 -34.96 -41.47 3.91
C ALA A 181 -35.33 -42.90 3.52
N SER A 182 -34.52 -43.86 3.89
CA SER A 182 -34.77 -45.29 3.68
C SER A 182 -34.42 -46.07 4.95
N ASP A 183 -35.32 -46.94 5.32
CA ASP A 183 -35.20 -47.97 6.36
C ASP A 183 -36.33 -48.95 6.18
N ASP A 184 -36.27 -50.10 6.82
CA ASP A 184 -37.31 -51.13 6.73
C ASP A 184 -38.56 -50.79 7.61
N ASP A 185 -38.40 -49.97 8.65
CA ASP A 185 -39.44 -49.65 9.64
C ASP A 185 -39.55 -48.17 9.96
N LEU A 186 -39.30 -47.28 8.98
CA LEU A 186 -39.47 -45.84 9.12
C LEU A 186 -40.83 -45.44 9.65
N THR A 187 -40.90 -44.55 10.66
CA THR A 187 -42.14 -44.09 11.25
C THR A 187 -42.45 -42.63 10.94
N TYR A 188 -41.56 -41.73 11.23
CA TYR A 188 -41.78 -40.29 11.00
C TYR A 188 -40.49 -39.52 10.90
N ALA A 189 -40.55 -38.32 10.34
CA ALA A 189 -39.47 -37.34 10.31
C ALA A 189 -39.91 -36.05 11.03
N THR A 190 -38.94 -35.35 11.61
CA THR A 190 -39.15 -34.02 12.19
C THR A 190 -38.12 -33.04 11.60
N LEU A 191 -38.59 -31.85 11.25
CA LEU A 191 -37.75 -30.75 10.84
C LEU A 191 -37.77 -29.67 11.94
N THR A 192 -36.64 -29.35 12.50
CA THR A 192 -36.50 -28.38 13.59
C THR A 192 -35.50 -27.28 13.22
N ASN A 193 -35.38 -26.23 14.05
CA ASN A 193 -34.48 -25.09 13.84
C ASN A 193 -34.73 -24.32 12.56
N VAL A 194 -35.94 -24.34 12.07
CA VAL A 194 -36.41 -23.46 10.99
C VAL A 194 -37.09 -22.25 11.62
N PRO A 195 -36.76 -21.03 11.19
CA PRO A 195 -37.46 -19.84 11.68
C PRO A 195 -38.85 -19.75 11.03
N GLY A 196 -39.80 -19.34 11.80
CA GLY A 196 -41.19 -19.13 11.33
C GLY A 196 -42.23 -19.96 12.04
N PRO A 197 -43.50 -19.83 11.71
CA PRO A 197 -44.60 -20.51 12.40
C PRO A 197 -44.59 -22.01 12.06
N GLY A 198 -44.05 -22.79 12.98
CA GLY A 198 -44.25 -24.22 13.03
C GLY A 198 -43.67 -25.04 11.89
N ALA A 199 -42.47 -25.54 12.08
CA ALA A 199 -41.99 -26.66 11.26
C ALA A 199 -42.98 -27.83 11.38
N PRO A 200 -43.25 -28.57 10.30
CA PRO A 200 -44.09 -29.75 10.37
C PRO A 200 -43.45 -30.74 11.35
N SER A 201 -44.21 -31.13 12.34
CA SER A 201 -43.72 -31.98 13.41
C SER A 201 -43.95 -33.47 13.13
N ASN A 202 -44.54 -33.81 12.01
CA ASN A 202 -44.87 -35.20 11.77
C ASN A 202 -45.33 -35.44 10.35
N ASP A 203 -44.46 -35.93 9.52
CA ASP A 203 -44.90 -36.32 8.20
C ASP A 203 -44.34 -37.62 7.79
N GLY A 204 -45.20 -38.52 7.79
CA GLY A 204 -45.27 -39.81 7.15
C GLY A 204 -43.97 -40.51 6.85
N PRO A 205 -44.07 -41.82 6.84
CA PRO A 205 -42.89 -42.66 6.67
C PRO A 205 -42.46 -42.66 5.23
N THR A 206 -41.24 -43.00 5.00
CA THR A 206 -40.81 -43.59 3.77
C THR A 206 -40.67 -42.70 2.55
N SER A 207 -39.53 -42.34 2.21
CA SER A 207 -39.14 -41.70 0.95
C SER A 207 -40.02 -40.52 0.52
N LEU A 208 -39.79 -39.39 1.09
CA LEU A 208 -40.63 -38.24 0.82
C LEU A 208 -39.85 -37.17 0.06
N ASN A 209 -40.39 -36.84 -1.09
CA ASN A 209 -40.23 -35.50 -1.63
C ASN A 209 -41.21 -34.59 -0.90
N TYR A 210 -40.97 -34.30 0.37
CA TYR A 210 -41.76 -33.34 1.09
C TYR A 210 -41.17 -31.94 0.90
N GLY A 211 -41.96 -31.05 0.37
CA GLY A 211 -41.65 -29.61 0.31
C GLY A 211 -42.44 -28.88 1.37
N TRP A 212 -41.77 -28.25 2.31
CA TRP A 212 -42.36 -27.26 3.16
C TRP A 212 -41.96 -25.87 2.70
N ASP A 213 -42.93 -25.08 2.28
CA ASP A 213 -42.69 -23.75 1.81
C ASP A 213 -42.68 -22.79 2.99
N TRP A 214 -41.53 -22.23 3.17
CA TRP A 214 -41.28 -21.32 4.24
C TRP A 214 -41.37 -19.89 3.72
N SER A 215 -42.45 -19.19 4.05
CA SER A 215 -42.68 -17.84 3.56
C SER A 215 -41.62 -16.87 4.09
N SER A 216 -40.91 -16.23 3.21
CA SER A 216 -39.83 -15.31 3.50
C SER A 216 -40.27 -14.06 4.28
N GLY A 217 -41.51 -13.62 4.14
CA GLY A 217 -42.03 -12.46 4.85
C GLY A 217 -42.00 -12.57 6.38
N ALA A 218 -41.90 -13.79 6.91
CA ALA A 218 -41.78 -14.07 8.33
C ALA A 218 -40.35 -14.32 8.81
N MET A 219 -39.36 -14.31 7.90
CA MET A 219 -37.97 -14.63 8.20
C MET A 219 -37.12 -13.38 8.30
N SER A 220 -36.28 -13.33 9.31
CA SER A 220 -35.25 -12.32 9.45
C SER A 220 -34.02 -12.71 8.61
N GLU A 221 -33.22 -11.74 8.23
CA GLU A 221 -31.86 -12.00 7.76
C GLU A 221 -31.06 -12.76 8.80
N GLY A 222 -30.16 -13.60 8.34
CA GLY A 222 -29.27 -14.33 9.21
C GLY A 222 -29.07 -15.77 8.79
N THR A 223 -28.43 -16.52 9.67
CA THR A 223 -28.04 -17.92 9.44
C THR A 223 -28.91 -18.86 10.26
N TYR A 224 -29.32 -19.96 9.64
CA TYR A 224 -30.19 -20.95 10.23
C TYR A 224 -29.59 -22.34 10.00
N ASN A 225 -29.88 -23.26 10.94
CA ASN A 225 -29.40 -24.63 10.88
C ASN A 225 -30.57 -25.59 10.96
N PRO A 226 -31.38 -25.71 9.90
CA PRO A 226 -32.45 -26.70 9.83
C PRO A 226 -31.90 -28.09 10.11
N LYS A 227 -32.60 -28.81 11.00
CA LYS A 227 -32.18 -30.13 11.43
C LYS A 227 -33.33 -31.12 11.14
N LEU A 228 -33.02 -32.05 10.26
CA LEU A 228 -33.88 -33.19 9.99
C LEU A 228 -33.52 -34.33 10.94
N THR A 229 -34.55 -34.93 11.56
CA THR A 229 -34.41 -36.18 12.32
C THR A 229 -35.44 -37.16 11.79
N VAL A 230 -34.96 -38.31 11.36
CA VAL A 230 -35.82 -39.41 10.88
C VAL A 230 -35.81 -40.52 11.91
N HIS A 231 -36.97 -41.02 12.24
CA HIS A 231 -37.19 -42.05 13.27
C HIS A 231 -37.75 -43.33 12.65
N ASP A 232 -37.36 -44.45 13.21
CA ASP A 232 -37.91 -45.77 12.94
C ASP A 232 -38.84 -46.23 14.08
N ASP A 233 -39.47 -47.42 13.92
CA ASP A 233 -40.33 -48.02 14.93
C ASP A 233 -39.54 -48.65 16.09
N SER A 234 -38.27 -48.94 15.85
CA SER A 234 -37.34 -49.46 16.84
C SER A 234 -36.84 -48.39 17.82
N GLY A 235 -37.14 -47.13 17.60
CA GLY A 235 -36.74 -45.98 18.40
C GLY A 235 -35.35 -45.47 18.06
N LEU A 236 -34.72 -45.95 17.00
CA LEU A 236 -33.46 -45.39 16.47
C LEU A 236 -33.79 -44.17 15.61
N SER A 237 -32.80 -43.38 15.37
CA SER A 237 -32.96 -42.18 14.53
C SER A 237 -31.67 -41.76 13.84
N ALA A 238 -31.81 -41.19 12.67
CA ALA A 238 -30.75 -40.48 11.95
C ALA A 238 -31.04 -38.98 11.95
N THR A 239 -29.99 -38.24 11.98
CA THR A 239 -30.07 -36.77 11.99
C THR A 239 -29.14 -36.17 10.98
N GLU A 240 -29.61 -35.24 10.20
CA GLU A 240 -28.80 -34.39 9.31
C GLU A 240 -29.13 -32.93 9.54
N THR A 241 -28.12 -32.11 9.49
CA THR A 241 -28.24 -30.66 9.66
C THR A 241 -27.68 -29.98 8.42
N MET A 242 -28.46 -29.10 7.82
CA MET A 242 -27.98 -28.22 6.78
C MET A 242 -27.77 -26.81 7.32
N PHE A 243 -27.03 -26.06 6.56
CA PHE A 243 -26.77 -24.67 6.87
C PHE A 243 -27.36 -23.80 5.76
N ILE A 244 -28.29 -22.92 6.11
CA ILE A 244 -28.86 -21.94 5.17
C ILE A 244 -28.63 -20.53 5.71
N GLY A 245 -28.64 -19.56 4.81
CA GLY A 245 -28.60 -18.14 5.14
C GLY A 245 -29.63 -17.37 4.33
N ILE A 246 -30.20 -16.37 4.93
CA ILE A 246 -31.10 -15.40 4.29
C ILE A 246 -30.39 -14.06 4.31
N ASP A 247 -30.20 -13.49 3.13
CA ASP A 247 -29.46 -12.26 2.94
C ASP A 247 -30.26 -11.35 1.99
N ARG A 248 -30.64 -10.16 2.46
CA ARG A 248 -31.39 -9.15 1.71
C ARG A 248 -30.66 -7.82 1.63
N THR A 249 -29.53 -7.73 2.32
CA THR A 249 -28.77 -6.50 2.44
C THR A 249 -27.51 -6.57 1.59
N GLY A 250 -27.38 -5.65 0.65
CA GLY A 250 -26.17 -5.60 -0.19
C GLY A 250 -24.94 -5.12 0.57
N PRO A 251 -23.75 -5.62 0.20
CA PRO A 251 -22.50 -5.35 0.91
C PRO A 251 -22.12 -3.87 0.88
N THR A 252 -21.54 -3.38 1.97
CA THR A 252 -20.99 -2.04 2.03
C THR A 252 -19.52 -2.04 1.59
N LEU A 253 -19.23 -1.29 0.54
CA LEU A 253 -17.88 -1.17 0.02
C LEU A 253 -16.95 -0.48 1.03
N SER A 254 -15.80 -1.08 1.31
CA SER A 254 -14.80 -0.53 2.22
C SER A 254 -13.40 -0.93 1.79
N GLY A 255 -12.41 -0.06 2.09
CA GLY A 255 -11.00 -0.44 1.91
C GLY A 255 -10.48 -0.40 0.48
N LEU A 256 -11.14 0.32 -0.44
CA LEU A 256 -10.59 0.53 -1.78
C LEU A 256 -9.24 1.23 -1.72
N THR A 257 -8.29 0.71 -2.46
CA THR A 257 -6.97 1.33 -2.67
C THR A 257 -6.81 1.70 -4.14
N VAL A 258 -6.52 2.96 -4.40
CA VAL A 258 -6.33 3.50 -5.74
C VAL A 258 -4.83 3.61 -6.03
N GLY A 259 -4.35 2.89 -7.02
CA GLY A 259 -2.96 2.92 -7.46
C GLY A 259 -1.97 2.65 -6.33
N SER A 260 -1.04 3.55 -6.10
CA SER A 260 -0.05 3.48 -5.01
C SER A 260 -0.60 3.89 -3.63
N GLY A 261 -1.88 4.28 -3.54
CA GLY A 261 -2.48 4.82 -2.32
C GLY A 261 -2.21 6.32 -2.09
N THR A 262 -1.54 6.99 -3.03
CA THR A 262 -1.32 8.44 -3.02
C THR A 262 -2.55 9.19 -3.53
N THR A 263 -2.67 10.47 -3.14
CA THR A 263 -3.79 11.31 -3.57
C THR A 263 -3.76 11.57 -5.07
N TRP A 264 -2.57 11.71 -5.66
CA TRP A 264 -2.32 11.90 -7.07
C TRP A 264 -1.55 10.72 -7.66
N GLN A 265 -1.79 10.39 -8.92
CA GLN A 265 -1.14 9.32 -9.66
C GLN A 265 -0.45 9.89 -10.90
N ASN A 266 0.77 9.47 -11.17
CA ASN A 266 1.53 9.88 -12.36
C ASN A 266 1.36 8.93 -13.56
N SER A 267 0.42 8.04 -13.50
CA SER A 267 0.09 7.11 -14.57
C SER A 267 -1.40 7.14 -14.84
N GLY A 268 -1.79 7.14 -16.10
CA GLY A 268 -3.19 6.99 -16.50
C GLY A 268 -3.72 5.58 -16.33
N SER A 269 -2.85 4.58 -16.27
CA SER A 269 -3.22 3.18 -16.01
C SER A 269 -3.17 2.93 -14.51
N ILE A 270 -4.33 2.87 -13.88
CA ILE A 270 -4.49 2.77 -12.43
C ILE A 270 -5.08 1.43 -12.05
N THR A 271 -4.41 0.70 -11.18
CA THR A 271 -4.98 -0.49 -10.55
C THR A 271 -5.75 -0.08 -9.30
N ILE A 272 -7.01 -0.45 -9.24
CA ILE A 272 -7.84 -0.31 -8.04
C ILE A 272 -7.99 -1.69 -7.44
N SER A 273 -7.68 -1.83 -6.16
CA SER A 273 -7.76 -3.08 -5.40
C SER A 273 -8.69 -2.95 -4.20
N GLY A 274 -9.08 -4.09 -3.63
CA GLY A 274 -10.09 -4.16 -2.59
C GLY A 274 -11.52 -4.15 -3.16
N LEU A 275 -11.69 -4.49 -4.45
CA LEU A 275 -12.98 -4.42 -5.14
C LEU A 275 -13.98 -5.44 -4.60
N ILE A 276 -13.52 -6.60 -4.15
CA ILE A 276 -14.36 -7.65 -3.54
C ILE A 276 -14.07 -7.84 -2.06
N SER A 277 -13.31 -6.94 -1.45
CA SER A 277 -13.00 -6.92 -0.01
C SER A 277 -14.03 -6.14 0.82
N ALA A 278 -15.19 -5.86 0.26
CA ALA A 278 -16.27 -5.19 0.96
C ALA A 278 -16.72 -6.00 2.18
N ALA A 279 -17.14 -5.32 3.22
CA ALA A 279 -17.80 -5.96 4.34
C ALA A 279 -19.27 -6.20 3.95
N ASP A 280 -19.67 -7.46 3.94
CA ASP A 280 -21.07 -7.81 4.04
C ASP A 280 -21.53 -7.64 5.49
N ASP A 281 -22.82 -7.66 5.79
CA ASP A 281 -23.41 -7.32 7.10
C ASP A 281 -22.97 -8.23 8.28
N GLY A 282 -21.97 -9.08 8.07
CA GLY A 282 -21.38 -9.99 9.05
C GLY A 282 -22.12 -11.31 9.19
N GLN A 283 -23.33 -11.40 8.66
CA GLN A 283 -24.14 -12.61 8.51
C GLN A 283 -24.63 -12.83 7.08
N GLY A 284 -24.16 -12.01 6.14
CA GLY A 284 -24.54 -12.06 4.75
C GLY A 284 -23.88 -13.17 3.95
N SER A 285 -24.28 -13.27 2.68
CA SER A 285 -23.84 -14.30 1.73
C SER A 285 -22.39 -14.13 1.27
N GLY A 286 -21.81 -12.97 1.54
CA GLY A 286 -20.48 -12.58 1.14
C GLY A 286 -20.43 -11.96 -0.25
N VAL A 287 -19.39 -11.17 -0.49
CA VAL A 287 -19.23 -10.42 -1.74
C VAL A 287 -18.96 -11.35 -2.91
N ALA A 288 -19.71 -11.20 -3.99
CA ALA A 288 -19.50 -11.92 -5.25
C ALA A 288 -18.76 -11.06 -6.27
N SER A 289 -19.04 -9.77 -6.34
CA SER A 289 -18.48 -8.89 -7.33
C SER A 289 -18.54 -7.44 -6.90
N CYS A 290 -17.79 -6.59 -7.60
CA CYS A 290 -17.93 -5.15 -7.57
C CYS A 290 -18.49 -4.66 -8.90
N GLN A 291 -19.24 -3.59 -8.88
CA GLN A 291 -19.67 -2.88 -10.08
C GLN A 291 -19.12 -1.46 -10.03
N TYR A 292 -18.72 -0.94 -11.16
CA TYR A 292 -18.30 0.46 -11.30
C TYR A 292 -19.08 1.18 -12.38
N SER A 293 -19.19 2.48 -12.24
CA SER A 293 -19.81 3.38 -13.21
C SER A 293 -19.05 4.70 -13.27
N THR A 294 -18.86 5.22 -14.47
CA THR A 294 -18.27 6.55 -14.72
C THR A 294 -19.32 7.62 -14.99
N ASP A 295 -20.58 7.25 -15.16
CA ASP A 295 -21.70 8.13 -15.48
C ASP A 295 -22.88 8.03 -14.49
N GLY A 296 -22.79 7.15 -13.51
CA GLY A 296 -23.83 6.88 -12.50
C GLY A 296 -25.03 6.08 -13.02
N THR A 297 -25.03 5.67 -14.29
CA THR A 297 -26.17 5.00 -14.93
C THR A 297 -25.84 3.63 -15.48
N ALA A 298 -24.73 3.51 -16.21
CA ALA A 298 -24.24 2.25 -16.76
C ALA A 298 -23.24 1.59 -15.79
N TRP A 299 -23.52 0.35 -15.39
CA TRP A 299 -22.68 -0.39 -14.44
C TRP A 299 -21.98 -1.55 -15.12
N THR A 300 -20.68 -1.64 -14.88
CA THR A 300 -19.83 -2.74 -15.37
C THR A 300 -19.37 -3.59 -14.19
N THR A 301 -19.51 -4.91 -14.32
CA THR A 301 -19.18 -5.87 -13.25
C THR A 301 -17.72 -6.28 -13.31
N VAL A 302 -17.07 -6.33 -12.16
CA VAL A 302 -15.72 -6.85 -11.91
C VAL A 302 -15.80 -7.93 -10.85
N THR A 303 -15.20 -9.10 -11.15
CA THR A 303 -15.22 -10.27 -10.26
C THR A 303 -13.87 -10.57 -9.62
N THR A 304 -12.87 -9.74 -9.87
CA THR A 304 -11.53 -9.84 -9.28
C THR A 304 -11.33 -8.78 -8.21
N ASP A 305 -10.50 -9.06 -7.22
CA ASP A 305 -10.21 -8.10 -6.15
C ASP A 305 -9.41 -6.89 -6.62
N ALA A 306 -8.77 -6.98 -7.78
CA ALA A 306 -8.08 -5.87 -8.41
C ALA A 306 -8.40 -5.80 -9.91
N ALA A 307 -8.54 -4.58 -10.42
CA ALA A 307 -8.74 -4.31 -11.83
C ALA A 307 -7.97 -3.04 -12.24
N SER A 308 -7.53 -3.00 -13.50
CA SER A 308 -6.86 -1.83 -14.07
C SER A 308 -7.84 -1.00 -14.88
N PHE A 309 -7.76 0.30 -14.70
CA PHE A 309 -8.60 1.31 -15.35
C PHE A 309 -7.70 2.32 -16.05
N GLU A 310 -8.15 2.84 -17.19
CA GLU A 310 -7.43 3.84 -17.95
C GLU A 310 -8.11 5.20 -17.80
N PHE A 311 -7.35 6.19 -17.35
CA PHE A 311 -7.79 7.57 -17.19
C PHE A 311 -6.86 8.52 -17.93
N THR A 312 -7.42 9.60 -18.41
CA THR A 312 -6.64 10.74 -18.91
C THR A 312 -6.21 11.63 -17.75
N GLU A 313 -5.32 12.56 -18.01
CA GLU A 313 -4.94 13.58 -17.04
C GLU A 313 -6.16 14.36 -16.52
N GLY A 314 -6.17 14.67 -15.23
CA GLY A 314 -7.23 15.40 -14.55
C GLY A 314 -7.90 14.66 -13.41
N ASN A 315 -9.05 15.17 -12.98
CA ASN A 315 -9.84 14.62 -11.90
C ASN A 315 -11.02 13.81 -12.47
N HIS A 316 -11.13 12.57 -12.00
CA HIS A 316 -12.18 11.63 -12.39
C HIS A 316 -12.94 11.17 -11.16
N THR A 317 -14.25 11.08 -11.27
CA THR A 317 -15.10 10.47 -10.26
C THR A 317 -15.66 9.18 -10.82
N VAL A 318 -15.40 8.08 -10.15
CA VAL A 318 -15.91 6.75 -10.48
C VAL A 318 -16.73 6.25 -9.31
N GLN A 319 -17.92 5.77 -9.59
CA GLN A 319 -18.77 5.15 -8.59
C GLN A 319 -18.51 3.66 -8.53
N PHE A 320 -18.42 3.12 -7.33
CA PHE A 320 -18.29 1.69 -7.07
C PHE A 320 -19.38 1.22 -6.12
N ARG A 321 -19.87 0.02 -6.34
CA ARG A 321 -20.80 -0.66 -5.44
C ARG A 321 -20.53 -2.15 -5.43
N SER A 322 -20.75 -2.80 -4.31
CA SER A 322 -20.57 -4.24 -4.19
C SER A 322 -21.87 -4.98 -4.45
N VAL A 323 -21.76 -6.21 -4.91
CA VAL A 323 -22.86 -7.14 -5.11
C VAL A 323 -22.50 -8.42 -4.39
N ASP A 324 -23.40 -8.94 -3.57
CA ASP A 324 -23.22 -10.21 -2.87
C ASP A 324 -23.50 -11.42 -3.77
N ARG A 325 -23.40 -12.61 -3.19
CA ARG A 325 -23.60 -13.87 -3.93
C ARG A 325 -25.06 -14.16 -4.29
N VAL A 326 -25.99 -13.55 -3.61
CA VAL A 326 -27.43 -13.69 -3.88
C VAL A 326 -28.00 -12.54 -4.72
N GLY A 327 -27.16 -11.58 -5.08
CA GLY A 327 -27.48 -10.52 -6.02
C GLY A 327 -27.94 -9.21 -5.38
N ASN A 328 -27.93 -9.06 -4.03
CA ASN A 328 -28.22 -7.79 -3.42
C ASN A 328 -27.11 -6.79 -3.74
N VAL A 329 -27.51 -5.57 -4.04
CA VAL A 329 -26.62 -4.49 -4.47
C VAL A 329 -26.47 -3.50 -3.33
N GLY A 330 -25.26 -3.29 -2.89
CA GLY A 330 -24.93 -2.31 -1.87
C GLY A 330 -25.00 -0.86 -2.35
N PRO A 331 -24.86 0.10 -1.43
CA PRO A 331 -24.85 1.50 -1.77
C PRO A 331 -23.63 1.85 -2.64
N ALA A 332 -23.83 2.76 -3.59
CA ALA A 332 -22.73 3.28 -4.40
C ALA A 332 -21.90 4.27 -3.59
N SER A 333 -20.58 4.23 -3.78
CA SER A 333 -19.61 5.15 -3.18
C SER A 333 -18.80 5.83 -4.28
N ASP A 334 -18.62 7.13 -4.17
CA ASP A 334 -17.80 7.92 -5.09
C ASP A 334 -16.32 7.78 -4.72
N VAL A 335 -15.51 7.49 -5.72
CA VAL A 335 -14.06 7.45 -5.62
C VAL A 335 -13.48 8.50 -6.57
N VAL A 336 -12.72 9.44 -6.02
CA VAL A 336 -12.02 10.46 -6.81
C VAL A 336 -10.63 9.95 -7.15
N ILE A 337 -10.35 9.88 -8.45
CA ILE A 337 -9.07 9.50 -9.02
C ILE A 337 -8.47 10.74 -9.66
N ARG A 338 -7.25 11.08 -9.25
CA ARG A 338 -6.54 12.25 -9.72
C ARG A 338 -5.30 11.82 -10.47
N ILE A 339 -5.21 12.21 -11.72
CA ILE A 339 -4.12 11.86 -12.62
C ILE A 339 -3.38 13.12 -12.99
N ASP A 340 -2.08 13.11 -12.79
CA ASP A 340 -1.17 14.14 -13.24
C ASP A 340 0.08 13.48 -13.80
N GLN A 341 0.27 13.62 -15.11
CA GLN A 341 1.38 13.02 -15.85
C GLN A 341 2.38 14.08 -16.33
N THR A 342 2.10 15.33 -15.99
CA THR A 342 2.88 16.49 -16.41
C THR A 342 3.94 16.81 -15.37
N SER A 343 5.18 16.95 -15.79
CA SER A 343 6.25 17.36 -14.89
C SER A 343 6.19 18.85 -14.61
N PRO A 344 6.64 19.32 -13.43
CA PRO A 344 6.69 20.73 -13.10
C PRO A 344 7.42 21.59 -14.15
N GLU A 345 6.90 22.78 -14.43
CA GLU A 345 7.51 23.74 -15.33
C GLU A 345 8.45 24.70 -14.59
N PRO A 346 9.72 24.82 -15.03
CA PRO A 346 10.68 25.71 -14.38
C PRO A 346 10.47 27.16 -14.81
N SER A 347 10.62 28.09 -13.87
CA SER A 347 10.68 29.52 -14.12
C SER A 347 12.08 30.11 -13.97
N GLY A 348 13.04 29.38 -13.38
CA GLY A 348 14.45 29.74 -13.32
C GLY A 348 14.98 29.98 -11.91
N TRP A 349 16.23 30.44 -11.87
CA TRP A 349 16.97 30.70 -10.64
C TRP A 349 16.85 32.15 -10.19
N ILE A 350 16.74 32.34 -8.90
CA ILE A 350 16.99 33.61 -8.19
C ILE A 350 18.20 33.37 -7.32
N VAL A 351 19.26 34.16 -7.51
CA VAL A 351 20.52 34.02 -6.78
C VAL A 351 20.94 35.41 -6.33
N ASP A 352 21.30 35.55 -5.06
CA ASP A 352 21.90 36.76 -4.54
C ASP A 352 23.17 37.10 -5.30
N GLU A 353 23.52 38.38 -5.32
CA GLU A 353 24.80 38.82 -5.87
C GLU A 353 25.96 38.12 -5.22
N LEU A 354 26.85 37.54 -6.04
CA LEU A 354 28.00 36.77 -5.61
C LEU A 354 29.26 37.58 -5.79
N THR A 355 29.85 38.09 -4.71
CA THR A 355 31.08 38.83 -4.74
C THR A 355 32.10 38.34 -3.68
N THR A 356 33.39 38.59 -3.90
CA THR A 356 34.45 38.23 -2.96
C THR A 356 34.38 39.05 -1.67
N SER A 357 33.70 40.20 -1.66
CA SER A 357 33.49 41.06 -0.50
C SER A 357 32.24 40.66 0.32
N ARG A 358 31.51 39.65 -0.15
CA ARG A 358 30.28 39.22 0.54
C ARG A 358 30.58 38.71 1.94
N VAL A 359 29.80 39.20 2.89
CA VAL A 359 29.79 38.75 4.28
C VAL A 359 28.49 37.95 4.49
N GLY A 360 28.63 36.70 4.88
CA GLY A 360 27.48 35.84 5.13
C GLY A 360 27.06 34.97 3.93
N PRO A 361 26.01 34.18 4.09
CA PRO A 361 25.54 33.25 3.06
C PRO A 361 24.90 33.98 1.88
N ALA A 362 24.92 33.34 0.72
CA ALA A 362 24.14 33.75 -0.46
C ALA A 362 22.84 32.96 -0.50
N ASN A 363 21.72 33.62 -0.65
CA ASN A 363 20.43 32.95 -0.87
C ASN A 363 20.33 32.53 -2.34
N VAL A 364 19.78 31.33 -2.51
CA VAL A 364 19.49 30.76 -3.81
C VAL A 364 18.10 30.15 -3.78
N SER A 365 17.31 30.40 -4.80
CA SER A 365 16.01 29.76 -4.97
C SER A 365 15.79 29.36 -6.42
N PHE A 366 15.03 28.30 -6.60
CA PHE A 366 14.62 27.83 -7.90
C PHE A 366 13.11 27.91 -8.03
N ASN A 367 12.64 28.69 -8.98
CA ASN A 367 11.21 28.86 -9.21
C ASN A 367 10.73 27.83 -10.21
N ALA A 368 9.65 27.15 -9.84
CA ALA A 368 8.91 26.26 -10.69
C ALA A 368 7.42 26.35 -10.35
N GLN A 369 6.58 25.95 -11.26
CA GLN A 369 5.14 25.83 -11.05
C GLN A 369 4.65 24.49 -11.58
N ASP A 370 3.56 24.03 -11.01
CA ASP A 370 2.83 22.87 -11.46
C ASP A 370 1.32 23.12 -11.27
N ASP A 371 0.60 23.06 -12.38
CA ASP A 371 -0.85 23.36 -12.42
C ASP A 371 -1.70 22.11 -12.16
N GLY A 372 -1.07 20.93 -12.16
CA GLY A 372 -1.73 19.63 -11.91
C GLY A 372 -1.83 19.28 -10.43
N SER A 373 -0.89 18.49 -9.95
CA SER A 373 -0.87 18.03 -8.56
C SER A 373 -0.24 19.02 -7.59
N GLY A 374 0.52 19.99 -8.12
CA GLY A 374 1.29 20.93 -7.34
C GLY A 374 2.64 20.39 -6.88
N ILE A 375 3.58 21.28 -6.59
CA ILE A 375 4.95 20.91 -6.21
C ILE A 375 5.00 20.25 -4.85
N ASP A 376 5.70 19.13 -4.74
CA ASP A 376 6.11 18.51 -3.47
C ASP A 376 7.46 19.09 -3.03
N LEU A 377 7.43 20.09 -2.16
CA LEU A 377 8.63 20.70 -1.61
C LEU A 377 9.43 19.74 -0.72
N THR A 378 8.84 18.64 -0.23
CA THR A 378 9.54 17.67 0.61
C THR A 378 10.37 16.68 -0.20
N ALA A 379 9.92 16.38 -1.41
CA ALA A 379 10.64 15.53 -2.38
C ALA A 379 11.57 16.34 -3.27
N SER A 380 11.33 17.66 -3.42
CA SER A 380 12.14 18.56 -4.23
C SER A 380 13.42 18.97 -3.48
N TYR A 381 14.50 19.14 -4.22
CA TYR A 381 15.78 19.54 -3.65
C TYR A 381 16.67 20.25 -4.66
N MET A 382 17.65 20.99 -4.12
CA MET A 382 18.68 21.65 -4.91
C MET A 382 20.07 21.12 -4.55
N GLN A 383 20.98 21.26 -5.48
CA GLN A 383 22.39 20.91 -5.30
C GLN A 383 23.26 22.03 -5.83
N TYR A 384 24.45 22.17 -5.27
CA TYR A 384 25.43 23.15 -5.68
C TYR A 384 26.82 22.54 -5.81
N GLY A 385 27.72 23.29 -6.44
CA GLY A 385 29.13 22.99 -6.51
C GLY A 385 29.90 24.18 -7.00
N PHE A 386 31.24 24.10 -6.96
CA PHE A 386 32.09 25.15 -7.46
C PHE A 386 32.88 24.63 -8.67
N ASP A 387 33.04 25.49 -9.64
CA ASP A 387 33.68 25.20 -10.93
C ASP A 387 34.59 26.33 -11.35
N THR A 388 35.67 26.01 -12.08
CA THR A 388 36.65 26.99 -12.52
C THR A 388 36.12 27.92 -13.59
N ASN A 389 35.32 27.39 -14.53
CA ASN A 389 34.89 28.12 -15.73
C ASN A 389 33.37 28.12 -15.94
N GLY A 390 32.62 27.41 -15.10
CA GLY A 390 31.16 27.31 -15.18
C GLY A 390 30.66 26.51 -16.39
N VAL A 391 31.50 25.72 -17.01
CA VAL A 391 31.19 24.95 -18.21
C VAL A 391 31.32 23.46 -17.88
N GLY A 392 30.24 22.75 -18.00
CA GLY A 392 30.24 21.31 -17.73
C GLY A 392 29.00 20.84 -17.01
N GLN A 393 28.94 19.51 -16.82
CA GLN A 393 27.80 18.86 -16.17
C GLN A 393 28.07 18.54 -14.68
N THR A 394 29.34 18.63 -14.28
CA THR A 394 29.77 18.37 -12.91
C THR A 394 30.79 19.41 -12.49
N PRO A 395 30.63 20.04 -11.33
CA PRO A 395 31.55 21.04 -10.80
C PRO A 395 32.95 20.45 -10.61
N ASP A 396 33.98 21.07 -11.21
CA ASP A 396 35.36 20.56 -11.22
C ASP A 396 36.08 20.81 -9.88
N LEU A 397 35.83 21.92 -9.20
CA LEU A 397 36.46 22.25 -7.92
C LEU A 397 35.93 21.46 -6.74
N SER A 398 34.64 21.13 -6.75
CA SER A 398 34.07 20.25 -5.72
C SER A 398 34.14 18.77 -6.11
N GLY A 399 34.39 18.47 -7.38
CA GLY A 399 34.44 17.12 -7.95
C GLY A 399 33.12 16.36 -7.90
N ARG A 400 32.09 16.96 -7.35
CA ARG A 400 30.74 16.39 -7.19
C ARG A 400 29.71 17.47 -6.86
N TRP A 401 28.45 17.14 -7.06
CA TRP A 401 27.33 17.92 -6.54
C TRP A 401 27.20 17.76 -5.04
N LEU A 402 27.03 18.86 -4.33
CA LEU A 402 26.82 18.94 -2.90
C LEU A 402 25.34 19.23 -2.63
N ASN A 403 24.77 18.57 -1.64
CA ASN A 403 23.40 18.86 -1.19
C ASN A 403 23.40 20.07 -0.25
N PHE A 404 22.38 20.88 -0.33
CA PHE A 404 22.19 21.99 0.63
C PHE A 404 21.85 21.52 2.06
N GLY A 405 21.48 20.23 2.23
CA GLY A 405 21.09 19.69 3.53
C GLY A 405 19.68 20.04 3.97
N VAL A 406 18.92 20.70 3.11
CA VAL A 406 17.51 21.04 3.27
C VAL A 406 16.75 20.55 2.05
N THR A 407 15.45 20.22 2.24
CA THR A 407 14.52 19.96 1.16
C THR A 407 13.89 21.27 0.68
N GLY A 408 13.30 21.24 -0.51
CA GLY A 408 12.65 22.41 -1.10
C GLY A 408 13.53 23.14 -2.10
N LEU A 409 13.06 24.29 -2.53
CA LEU A 409 13.61 25.08 -3.63
C LEU A 409 14.21 26.42 -3.16
N ASP A 410 14.38 26.61 -1.86
CA ASP A 410 15.02 27.75 -1.24
C ASP A 410 16.13 27.29 -0.30
N ALA A 411 17.32 27.82 -0.47
CA ALA A 411 18.48 27.44 0.32
C ALA A 411 19.51 28.59 0.43
N THR A 412 20.53 28.38 1.22
CA THR A 412 21.66 29.32 1.33
C THR A 412 22.99 28.61 1.09
N VAL A 413 23.87 29.26 0.34
CA VAL A 413 25.26 28.85 0.19
C VAL A 413 26.05 29.55 1.30
N ALA A 414 26.41 28.82 2.33
CA ALA A 414 27.23 29.34 3.42
C ALA A 414 28.71 29.08 3.14
N LEU A 415 29.48 30.14 2.82
CA LEU A 415 30.92 30.09 2.71
C LEU A 415 31.56 30.94 3.79
N SER A 416 32.55 30.41 4.42
CA SER A 416 33.36 31.14 5.41
C SER A 416 34.30 32.15 4.77
N ASN A 417 34.61 32.03 3.51
CA ASN A 417 35.55 32.88 2.81
C ASN A 417 35.22 33.00 1.31
N TRP A 418 34.41 33.96 0.95
CA TRP A 418 34.11 34.31 -0.44
C TRP A 418 35.33 34.87 -1.19
N ALA A 419 36.24 35.54 -0.47
CA ALA A 419 37.44 36.17 -1.06
C ALA A 419 38.35 35.18 -1.84
N THR A 420 38.29 33.89 -1.50
CA THR A 420 39.06 32.86 -2.21
C THR A 420 38.41 32.34 -3.49
N LYS A 421 37.23 32.86 -3.82
CA LYS A 421 36.38 32.37 -4.89
C LYS A 421 36.33 33.30 -6.12
N SER A 422 37.16 34.32 -6.17
CA SER A 422 37.16 35.27 -7.30
C SER A 422 37.21 34.56 -8.63
N ARG A 423 36.35 34.99 -9.54
CA ARG A 423 36.16 34.46 -10.90
C ARG A 423 35.82 32.98 -11.01
N GLN A 424 35.66 32.26 -9.88
CA GLN A 424 35.08 30.93 -9.89
C GLN A 424 33.54 31.02 -10.12
N HIS A 425 32.95 29.88 -10.39
CA HIS A 425 31.52 29.79 -10.65
C HIS A 425 30.83 28.92 -9.58
N LEU A 426 29.73 29.44 -9.05
CA LEU A 426 28.76 28.64 -8.32
C LEU A 426 27.87 27.98 -9.35
N MET A 427 27.90 26.66 -9.39
CA MET A 427 26.99 25.86 -10.21
C MET A 427 25.83 25.38 -9.35
N LEU A 428 24.64 25.45 -9.90
CA LEU A 428 23.41 25.04 -9.26
C LEU A 428 22.62 24.09 -10.16
N ARG A 429 21.97 23.13 -9.57
CA ARG A 429 20.93 22.32 -10.24
C ARG A 429 19.81 22.01 -9.27
N ALA A 430 18.60 21.88 -9.79
CA ALA A 430 17.40 21.57 -9.04
C ALA A 430 16.75 20.29 -9.56
N VAL A 431 16.16 19.55 -8.64
CA VAL A 431 15.24 18.47 -8.91
C VAL A 431 13.91 18.87 -8.28
N VAL A 432 12.92 19.07 -9.11
CA VAL A 432 11.57 19.45 -8.70
C VAL A 432 10.67 18.26 -8.91
N VAL A 433 9.94 17.90 -7.89
CA VAL A 433 9.00 16.78 -7.90
C VAL A 433 7.61 17.33 -7.55
N ASP A 434 6.59 16.88 -8.25
CA ASP A 434 5.20 17.20 -7.92
C ASP A 434 4.58 16.17 -6.95
N GLN A 435 3.35 16.40 -6.53
CA GLN A 435 2.67 15.49 -5.61
C GLN A 435 2.24 14.17 -6.26
N ALA A 436 2.23 14.07 -7.57
CA ALA A 436 2.02 12.82 -8.30
C ALA A 436 3.30 12.00 -8.46
N GLY A 437 4.46 12.63 -8.25
CA GLY A 437 5.78 12.02 -8.38
C GLY A 437 6.43 12.21 -9.75
N ASN A 438 5.88 13.08 -10.63
CA ASN A 438 6.58 13.46 -11.85
C ASN A 438 7.74 14.38 -11.49
N GLN A 439 8.81 14.28 -12.25
CA GLN A 439 10.06 14.94 -11.91
C GLN A 439 10.57 15.80 -13.07
N TYR A 440 10.97 17.01 -12.75
CA TYR A 440 11.81 17.85 -13.57
C TYR A 440 13.22 17.92 -12.99
N SER A 441 14.22 17.76 -13.82
CA SER A 441 15.62 17.96 -13.44
C SER A 441 16.23 19.08 -14.28
N SER A 442 16.67 20.16 -13.64
CA SER A 442 17.29 21.28 -14.33
C SER A 442 18.65 20.89 -14.91
N SER A 443 18.99 21.48 -16.07
CA SER A 443 20.39 21.54 -16.48
C SER A 443 21.19 22.37 -15.46
N PRO A 444 22.49 22.12 -15.31
CA PRO A 444 23.35 22.96 -14.49
C PRO A 444 23.30 24.43 -14.93
N SER A 445 23.12 25.33 -13.98
CA SER A 445 23.22 26.77 -14.18
C SER A 445 24.45 27.30 -13.46
N SER A 446 25.13 28.26 -14.06
CA SER A 446 26.40 28.76 -13.60
C SER A 446 26.31 30.25 -13.29
N PHE A 447 26.81 30.66 -12.14
CA PHE A 447 26.79 32.04 -11.64
C PHE A 447 28.21 32.38 -11.21
N GLN A 448 28.84 33.35 -11.91
CA GLN A 448 30.18 33.76 -11.61
C GLN A 448 30.25 34.54 -10.30
N ILE A 449 31.26 34.25 -9.50
CA ILE A 449 31.60 35.02 -8.29
C ILE A 449 32.53 36.13 -8.72
N LEU A 450 32.06 37.35 -8.69
CA LEU A 450 32.79 38.52 -9.11
C LEU A 450 33.69 39.04 -7.97
N PRO A 451 34.80 39.73 -8.30
CA PRO A 451 35.56 40.48 -7.32
C PRO A 451 34.64 41.47 -6.57
N GLY A 452 34.90 41.64 -5.33
CA GLY A 452 34.15 42.66 -4.53
C GLY A 452 34.70 44.06 -4.72
N LEU A 453 35.97 44.14 -5.16
CA LEU A 453 36.65 45.41 -5.42
C LEU A 453 36.19 45.98 -6.78
N ASP A 454 35.95 47.27 -6.82
CA ASP A 454 35.62 48.01 -8.01
C ASP A 454 36.29 49.38 -7.94
N LEU A 455 37.24 49.66 -8.84
CA LEU A 455 37.92 50.89 -8.97
C LEU A 455 37.30 51.69 -10.12
N SER A 456 37.16 52.99 -9.95
CA SER A 456 36.58 53.82 -11.00
C SER A 456 37.05 55.26 -10.93
N TRP A 457 36.93 55.95 -12.02
CA TRP A 457 37.07 57.40 -12.02
C TRP A 457 35.71 58.08 -11.73
N ASN A 458 35.71 58.96 -10.72
CA ASN A 458 34.51 59.78 -10.49
C ASN A 458 34.32 60.77 -11.69
N SER A 459 33.44 60.44 -12.60
CA SER A 459 33.23 61.25 -13.82
C SER A 459 32.68 62.64 -13.55
N THR A 460 32.07 62.89 -12.40
CA THR A 460 31.53 64.19 -12.03
C THR A 460 32.56 65.11 -11.38
N GLN A 461 33.57 64.55 -10.76
CA GLN A 461 34.66 65.25 -10.11
C GLN A 461 35.96 65.23 -10.93
N THR A 462 36.01 64.51 -12.02
CA THR A 462 37.12 64.52 -12.98
C THR A 462 36.90 65.58 -14.04
N ASN A 463 37.75 66.58 -14.07
CA ASN A 463 37.58 67.73 -14.95
C ASN A 463 38.89 68.36 -15.39
N LEU A 464 38.80 69.20 -16.41
CA LEU A 464 39.89 70.07 -16.90
C LEU A 464 39.68 71.50 -16.36
N ASP A 465 40.78 72.16 -15.99
CA ASP A 465 40.75 73.59 -15.62
C ASP A 465 40.41 74.46 -16.81
N ARG A 466 40.73 74.01 -18.04
CA ARG A 466 40.45 74.69 -19.30
C ARG A 466 40.16 73.67 -20.43
N LEU A 467 39.13 73.92 -21.20
CA LEU A 467 38.75 73.11 -22.37
C LEU A 467 39.41 73.56 -23.65
N ILE A 468 39.79 74.83 -23.71
CA ILE A 468 40.44 75.45 -24.88
C ILE A 468 41.68 76.19 -24.39
N VAL A 469 42.82 75.87 -24.97
CA VAL A 469 44.11 76.49 -24.61
C VAL A 469 44.90 76.90 -25.86
N ARG A 470 45.84 77.81 -25.71
CA ARG A 470 46.79 78.17 -26.76
C ARG A 470 47.97 77.17 -26.69
N PRO A 471 48.28 76.47 -27.78
CA PRO A 471 49.43 75.54 -27.79
C PRO A 471 50.75 76.24 -27.47
N GLY A 472 51.66 75.50 -26.79
CA GLY A 472 52.99 75.92 -26.42
C GLY A 472 53.27 75.83 -24.92
N GLU A 473 54.53 75.77 -24.51
CA GLU A 473 54.99 75.39 -23.19
C GLU A 473 54.42 76.19 -22.03
N ASN A 474 54.10 77.49 -22.22
CA ASN A 474 53.57 78.30 -21.14
C ASN A 474 52.08 78.67 -21.21
N SER A 475 51.45 78.42 -22.35
CA SER A 475 50.05 78.76 -22.61
C SER A 475 49.18 77.57 -22.95
N GLY A 476 49.80 76.45 -23.31
CA GLY A 476 49.13 75.20 -23.66
C GLY A 476 48.90 74.24 -22.50
N ASN A 477 49.31 74.63 -21.28
CA ASN A 477 49.18 73.75 -20.13
C ASN A 477 47.73 73.69 -19.63
N VAL A 478 47.27 72.51 -19.42
CA VAL A 478 45.97 72.16 -18.85
C VAL A 478 46.18 71.34 -17.60
N THR A 479 45.49 71.70 -16.54
CA THR A 479 45.47 70.90 -15.31
C THR A 479 44.25 70.03 -15.30
N ILE A 480 44.43 68.74 -15.15
CA ILE A 480 43.39 67.75 -15.00
C ILE A 480 43.30 67.41 -13.52
N THR A 481 42.15 67.61 -12.94
CA THR A 481 41.83 67.07 -11.62
C THR A 481 41.02 65.83 -11.80
N SER A 482 41.46 64.70 -11.29
CA SER A 482 40.74 63.43 -11.38
C SER A 482 40.59 62.83 -9.96
N VAL A 483 39.44 62.24 -9.72
CA VAL A 483 39.19 61.52 -8.46
C VAL A 483 39.05 60.05 -8.78
N LEU A 484 39.99 59.27 -8.24
CA LEU A 484 39.93 57.82 -8.25
C LEU A 484 39.12 57.38 -7.05
N GLU A 485 38.18 56.50 -7.28
CA GLU A 485 37.30 55.95 -6.27
C GLU A 485 37.42 54.44 -6.18
N SER A 486 37.19 53.89 -5.02
CA SER A 486 37.01 52.48 -4.79
C SER A 486 35.71 52.26 -3.98
N ASN A 487 34.97 51.24 -4.33
CA ASN A 487 33.77 50.86 -3.61
C ASN A 487 34.04 50.27 -2.20
N GLN A 488 35.32 49.97 -1.90
CA GLN A 488 35.78 49.49 -0.61
C GLN A 488 37.26 49.88 -0.40
N ASP A 489 37.72 49.81 0.84
CA ASP A 489 39.12 50.06 1.16
C ASP A 489 40.05 49.12 0.37
N TYR A 490 40.98 49.69 -0.37
CA TYR A 490 41.96 48.93 -1.13
C TYR A 490 43.37 49.14 -0.60
N GLY A 491 43.94 48.08 -0.06
CA GLY A 491 45.28 48.13 0.54
C GLY A 491 46.45 47.86 -0.43
N GLY A 492 46.17 47.58 -1.71
CA GLY A 492 47.19 47.33 -2.72
C GLY A 492 47.78 48.61 -3.37
N SER A 493 48.79 48.46 -4.21
CA SER A 493 49.28 49.53 -5.07
C SER A 493 48.53 49.55 -6.41
N ILE A 494 48.30 50.76 -6.93
CA ILE A 494 47.52 50.94 -8.17
C ILE A 494 48.41 51.70 -9.17
N VAL A 495 48.43 51.23 -10.42
CA VAL A 495 49.07 51.94 -11.51
C VAL A 495 48.01 52.70 -12.30
N VAL A 496 48.18 54.02 -12.37
CA VAL A 496 47.29 54.91 -13.12
C VAL A 496 48.06 55.62 -14.21
N ARG A 497 47.42 55.93 -15.31
CA ARG A 497 48.03 56.61 -16.48
C ARG A 497 47.16 57.72 -16.97
N LEU A 498 47.85 58.78 -17.47
CA LEU A 498 47.28 59.75 -18.40
C LEU A 498 47.83 59.44 -19.79
N GLU A 499 46.94 59.26 -20.70
CA GLU A 499 47.24 59.00 -22.10
C GLU A 499 46.62 60.07 -22.98
N SER A 500 47.22 60.36 -24.11
CA SER A 500 46.71 61.33 -25.10
C SER A 500 46.71 60.74 -26.50
N ALA A 501 45.68 61.08 -27.27
CA ALA A 501 45.62 60.81 -28.69
C ALA A 501 45.03 62.03 -29.41
N PRO A 502 45.42 62.32 -30.69
CA PRO A 502 44.70 63.25 -31.54
C PRO A 502 43.22 62.80 -31.65
N ALA A 503 42.27 63.72 -31.56
CA ALA A 503 40.85 63.42 -31.66
C ALA A 503 40.44 63.15 -33.12
N ASP A 504 41.14 62.20 -33.75
CA ASP A 504 40.81 61.65 -35.06
C ASP A 504 39.91 60.43 -34.88
N ARG A 505 38.61 60.64 -35.13
CA ARG A 505 37.58 59.60 -34.96
C ARG A 505 37.44 58.65 -36.14
N THR A 506 38.37 58.76 -37.13
CA THR A 506 38.28 58.00 -38.39
C THR A 506 39.26 56.83 -38.49
N SER A 507 40.24 56.74 -37.61
CA SER A 507 41.27 55.71 -37.60
C SER A 507 41.38 55.03 -36.23
N ALA A 508 42.01 53.84 -36.16
CA ALA A 508 42.35 53.19 -34.91
C ALA A 508 43.22 54.12 -34.06
N VAL A 509 42.73 54.47 -32.90
CA VAL A 509 43.37 55.43 -32.00
C VAL A 509 44.63 54.79 -31.37
N SER A 510 45.80 55.39 -31.65
CA SER A 510 47.04 55.06 -30.97
C SER A 510 47.21 56.02 -29.79
N TRP A 511 47.12 55.49 -28.59
CA TRP A 511 47.31 56.25 -27.36
C TRP A 511 48.81 56.40 -27.02
N THR A 512 49.19 57.62 -26.68
CA THR A 512 50.54 57.90 -26.17
C THR A 512 50.46 58.13 -24.68
N VAL A 513 51.28 57.41 -23.90
CA VAL A 513 51.36 57.61 -22.46
C VAL A 513 52.06 58.93 -22.20
N MET A 514 51.36 59.81 -21.54
CA MET A 514 51.89 61.11 -21.12
C MET A 514 52.52 61.06 -19.74
N GLU A 515 51.90 60.36 -18.84
CA GLU A 515 52.34 60.17 -17.50
C GLU A 515 51.83 58.84 -16.92
N ALA A 516 52.64 58.14 -16.17
CA ALA A 516 52.21 56.94 -15.41
C ALA A 516 52.66 57.12 -13.96
N ARG A 517 51.77 56.78 -13.04
CA ARG A 517 52.05 56.87 -11.61
C ARG A 517 51.71 55.53 -10.96
N THR A 518 52.51 55.15 -9.99
CA THR A 518 52.18 54.05 -9.08
C THR A 518 51.79 54.66 -7.78
N LEU A 519 50.52 54.50 -7.44
CA LEU A 519 50.01 54.89 -6.14
C LEU A 519 50.44 53.82 -5.13
N PRO A 520 51.02 54.21 -4.01
CA PRO A 520 51.50 53.24 -3.01
C PRO A 520 50.34 52.50 -2.35
N SER A 521 50.67 51.33 -1.79
CA SER A 521 49.72 50.56 -1.00
C SER A 521 49.05 51.41 0.09
N GLY A 522 47.72 51.27 0.22
CA GLY A 522 46.93 52.02 1.20
C GLY A 522 46.52 53.42 0.75
N THR A 523 46.81 53.83 -0.50
CA THR A 523 46.34 55.14 -1.02
C THR A 523 44.81 55.26 -1.00
N LEU A 524 44.08 54.18 -1.25
CA LEU A 524 42.62 54.13 -1.23
C LEU A 524 42.05 53.55 0.10
N SER A 525 42.71 53.79 1.23
CA SER A 525 42.17 53.39 2.53
C SER A 525 40.90 54.18 2.93
N ASP A 526 40.74 55.36 2.36
CA ASP A 526 39.52 56.19 2.54
C ASP A 526 38.57 56.16 1.32
N SER A 527 38.75 55.17 0.44
CA SER A 527 37.95 54.92 -0.74
C SER A 527 38.02 55.97 -1.84
N THR A 528 38.78 57.07 -1.68
CA THR A 528 38.97 58.10 -2.72
C THR A 528 40.37 58.67 -2.70
N GLU A 529 40.91 59.00 -3.87
CA GLU A 529 42.18 59.71 -4.02
C GLU A 529 42.05 60.75 -5.12
N THR A 530 42.51 61.97 -4.84
CA THR A 530 42.51 63.06 -5.82
C THR A 530 43.87 63.19 -6.48
N LEU A 531 43.92 63.08 -7.81
CA LEU A 531 45.11 63.19 -8.61
C LEU A 531 45.09 64.41 -9.50
N ILE A 532 46.23 65.12 -9.54
CA ILE A 532 46.39 66.28 -10.40
C ILE A 532 47.44 65.94 -11.46
N TRP A 533 47.08 66.12 -12.71
CA TRP A 533 47.92 65.88 -13.90
C TRP A 533 48.11 67.16 -14.66
N ASN A 534 49.27 67.29 -15.33
CA ASN A 534 49.53 68.42 -16.22
C ASN A 534 49.72 67.90 -17.63
N TYR A 535 48.98 68.47 -18.53
CA TYR A 535 49.09 68.14 -19.95
C TYR A 535 49.36 69.40 -20.77
N THR A 536 50.41 69.38 -21.62
CA THR A 536 50.71 70.47 -22.51
C THR A 536 50.19 70.17 -23.91
N VAL A 537 49.23 70.96 -24.38
CA VAL A 537 48.69 70.80 -25.73
C VAL A 537 49.77 71.19 -26.75
N PRO A 538 50.24 70.25 -27.59
CA PRO A 538 51.47 70.46 -28.41
C PRO A 538 51.20 71.38 -29.58
N GLN A 539 50.05 71.31 -30.24
CA GLN A 539 49.72 72.08 -31.42
C GLN A 539 48.21 72.38 -31.51
N THR A 540 47.82 73.14 -32.51
CA THR A 540 46.39 73.37 -32.78
C THR A 540 45.73 72.04 -33.20
N GLY A 541 44.55 71.82 -32.65
CA GLY A 541 43.78 70.57 -32.88
C GLY A 541 43.03 70.16 -31.61
N GLN A 542 42.24 69.12 -31.75
CA GLN A 542 41.54 68.50 -30.65
C GLN A 542 42.28 67.25 -30.17
N TYR A 543 42.38 67.07 -28.86
CA TYR A 543 43.04 65.95 -28.21
C TYR A 543 42.09 65.26 -27.26
N ASP A 544 42.00 63.94 -27.46
CA ASP A 544 41.35 63.09 -26.47
C ASP A 544 42.38 62.73 -25.40
N LEU A 545 42.04 62.92 -24.15
CA LEU A 545 42.81 62.50 -22.98
C LEU A 545 42.08 61.35 -22.33
N ARG A 546 42.83 60.31 -21.98
CA ARG A 546 42.27 59.17 -21.31
C ARG A 546 43.04 58.95 -20.00
N LEU A 547 42.27 58.86 -18.93
CA LEU A 547 42.76 58.41 -17.63
C LEU A 547 42.49 56.91 -17.52
N VAL A 548 43.50 56.13 -17.19
CA VAL A 548 43.40 54.65 -17.15
C VAL A 548 43.85 54.18 -15.77
N ILE A 549 43.02 53.38 -15.14
CA ILE A 549 43.34 52.61 -13.94
C ILE A 549 43.81 51.24 -14.36
N ASP A 550 44.75 50.64 -13.65
CA ASP A 550 45.25 49.28 -13.81
C ASP A 550 45.36 48.77 -15.27
N TYR A 551 46.11 49.52 -16.10
CA TYR A 551 46.24 49.27 -17.52
C TYR A 551 46.76 47.85 -17.90
N LEU A 552 47.34 47.13 -16.94
CA LEU A 552 47.82 45.76 -17.11
C LEU A 552 46.73 44.73 -16.71
N ASN A 553 45.64 45.20 -16.18
CA ASN A 553 44.56 44.37 -15.70
C ASN A 553 45.05 43.29 -14.70
N VAL A 554 45.82 43.72 -13.71
CA VAL A 554 46.40 42.85 -12.68
C VAL A 554 45.60 42.86 -11.36
N ILE A 555 44.76 43.87 -11.18
CA ILE A 555 43.81 43.98 -10.09
C ILE A 555 42.50 43.36 -10.56
N ASP A 556 42.04 42.36 -9.87
CA ASP A 556 40.78 41.68 -10.22
C ASP A 556 39.58 42.50 -9.68
N GLU A 557 38.78 43.08 -10.55
CA GLU A 557 37.75 44.07 -10.27
C GLU A 557 36.36 43.61 -10.72
N TYR A 558 35.33 44.16 -10.09
CA TYR A 558 33.93 43.86 -10.44
C TYR A 558 33.60 44.31 -11.86
N ASP A 559 33.95 45.54 -12.20
CA ASP A 559 33.73 46.12 -13.53
C ASP A 559 35.05 46.67 -14.11
N GLU A 560 35.70 45.91 -14.97
CA GLU A 560 36.91 46.34 -15.70
C GLU A 560 36.63 47.38 -16.77
N GLY A 561 35.35 47.62 -17.09
CA GLY A 561 34.95 48.56 -18.15
C GLY A 561 34.93 50.03 -17.71
N ASN A 562 34.89 50.28 -16.40
CA ASN A 562 34.88 51.63 -15.81
C ASN A 562 36.24 52.20 -15.48
N ASN A 563 37.31 51.44 -15.78
CA ASN A 563 38.70 51.82 -15.52
C ASN A 563 39.23 52.95 -16.42
N ASN A 564 38.43 53.45 -17.32
CA ASN A 564 38.78 54.52 -18.25
C ASN A 564 37.88 55.71 -18.11
N ASN A 565 38.45 56.91 -18.08
CA ASN A 565 37.74 58.19 -18.16
C ASN A 565 38.28 59.06 -19.28
N HIS A 566 37.43 59.58 -20.12
CA HIS A 566 37.77 60.36 -21.28
C HIS A 566 37.45 61.84 -21.11
N LEU A 567 38.44 62.68 -21.46
CA LEU A 567 38.33 64.13 -21.44
C LEU A 567 38.78 64.67 -22.83
N VAL A 568 38.28 65.82 -23.20
CA VAL A 568 38.66 66.45 -24.51
C VAL A 568 39.18 67.87 -24.26
N VAL A 569 40.32 68.17 -24.84
CA VAL A 569 40.88 69.51 -24.82
C VAL A 569 41.20 69.97 -26.25
N THR A 570 41.02 71.26 -26.51
CA THR A 570 41.27 71.88 -27.81
C THR A 570 42.39 72.90 -27.77
N GLY A 571 43.42 72.72 -28.64
CA GLY A 571 44.45 73.74 -28.92
C GLY A 571 43.93 74.68 -30.01
N ALA A 572 43.77 75.97 -29.69
CA ALA A 572 43.34 76.97 -30.62
C ALA A 572 44.37 78.09 -30.83
N SER A 573 44.66 78.51 -32.06
CA SER A 573 45.58 79.66 -32.36
C SER A 573 44.84 80.98 -32.16
N ILE A 574 45.50 82.01 -31.61
CA ILE A 574 44.95 83.37 -31.59
C ILE A 574 45.13 83.92 -32.99
N GLY A 575 44.07 84.15 -33.76
CA GLY A 575 44.12 84.78 -35.05
C GLY A 575 43.02 84.38 -36.05
N SER A 576 42.16 83.47 -35.65
CA SER A 576 40.98 83.15 -36.44
C SER A 576 39.73 83.71 -35.74
N PRO A 577 39.22 84.91 -36.12
CA PRO A 577 37.92 85.29 -35.67
C PRO A 577 36.90 84.41 -36.43
N GLY A 578 36.38 83.43 -35.70
CA GLY A 578 35.36 82.61 -36.30
C GLY A 578 35.23 81.14 -36.01
N LEU A 579 36.05 80.60 -35.16
CA LEU A 579 35.78 79.26 -34.59
C LEU A 579 35.16 79.33 -33.21
N VAL A 580 33.87 79.74 -33.18
CA VAL A 580 33.00 79.20 -32.15
C VAL A 580 33.00 77.70 -32.43
N PRO A 581 33.39 76.83 -31.49
CA PRO A 581 33.26 75.40 -31.74
C PRO A 581 31.79 75.18 -32.10
N SER A 582 31.53 74.83 -33.34
CA SER A 582 30.20 74.28 -33.65
C SER A 582 30.17 72.95 -32.92
N PHE A 583 29.63 72.98 -31.73
CA PHE A 583 29.23 71.73 -31.12
C PHE A 583 28.31 71.05 -32.13
N ALA A 584 28.84 70.09 -32.85
CA ALA A 584 28.02 69.31 -33.71
C ALA A 584 26.84 68.80 -32.84
N PRO A 585 25.60 69.03 -33.25
CA PRO A 585 24.44 68.66 -32.44
C PRO A 585 24.42 67.20 -32.04
N SER A 586 25.27 66.40 -32.65
CA SER A 586 25.54 65.00 -32.36
C SER A 586 26.06 64.71 -30.92
N ILE A 587 26.84 65.63 -30.31
CA ILE A 587 27.40 65.38 -28.96
C ILE A 587 26.32 65.59 -27.87
N ILE A 588 25.39 66.54 -28.07
CA ILE A 588 24.24 66.71 -27.17
C ILE A 588 23.28 65.54 -27.26
N ILE A 589 23.11 64.97 -28.50
CA ILE A 589 22.27 63.80 -28.69
C ILE A 589 22.88 62.54 -28.06
N ILE A 590 24.19 62.36 -28.12
CA ILE A 590 24.85 61.18 -27.47
C ILE A 590 24.76 61.27 -25.97
N LEU A 591 24.90 62.45 -25.34
CA LEU A 591 24.72 62.62 -23.91
C LEU A 591 23.25 62.46 -23.48
N LEU A 592 22.32 62.97 -24.27
CA LEU A 592 20.88 62.77 -24.00
C LEU A 592 20.39 61.32 -24.25
N VAL A 593 20.96 60.64 -25.26
CA VAL A 593 20.63 59.24 -25.52
C VAL A 593 21.29 58.31 -24.47
N GLY A 594 22.52 58.62 -24.03
CA GLY A 594 23.17 57.87 -22.94
C GLY A 594 22.42 57.99 -21.63
N VAL A 595 21.95 59.20 -21.26
CA VAL A 595 21.15 59.44 -20.07
C VAL A 595 19.76 58.76 -20.21
N ALA A 596 19.12 58.82 -21.41
CA ALA A 596 17.83 58.18 -21.65
C ALA A 596 17.92 56.65 -21.63
N LEU A 597 19.00 56.05 -22.15
CA LEU A 597 19.23 54.60 -22.08
C LEU A 597 19.55 54.16 -20.66
N GLY A 598 20.29 54.94 -19.89
CA GLY A 598 20.54 54.67 -18.46
C GLY A 598 19.28 54.74 -17.61
N PHE A 599 18.33 55.63 -17.94
CA PHE A 599 17.02 55.69 -17.30
C PHE A 599 16.07 54.57 -17.73
N LEU A 600 16.14 54.09 -18.96
CA LEU A 600 15.34 52.96 -19.45
C LEU A 600 15.83 51.62 -18.88
N GLN A 601 17.15 51.42 -18.74
CA GLN A 601 17.67 50.21 -18.11
C GLN A 601 17.36 50.12 -16.59
N ARG A 602 17.20 51.28 -15.89
CA ARG A 602 16.73 51.27 -14.51
C ARG A 602 15.23 50.99 -14.34
N ARG A 603 14.39 51.13 -15.37
CA ARG A 603 12.96 50.85 -15.31
C ARG A 603 12.58 49.41 -15.67
N THR A 604 13.50 48.64 -16.24
CA THR A 604 13.28 47.22 -16.57
C THR A 604 13.85 46.24 -15.53
N ARG A 605 14.30 46.77 -14.38
CA ARG A 605 14.77 45.98 -13.26
C ARG A 605 14.03 46.34 -11.95
N VAL A 606 12.71 46.43 -12.04
CA VAL A 606 11.82 46.36 -10.84
C VAL A 606 10.74 45.34 -11.12
#